data_2077e323cce7dfca6b17e6e7983a5b0e
#
_entry.id   2077e323cce7dfca6b17e6e7983a5b0e
#
_cell.length_a   1.000
_cell.length_b   1.000
_cell.length_c   1.000
_cell.angle_alpha   90.00
_cell.angle_beta   90.00
_cell.angle_gamma   90.00
#
_symmetry.space_group_name_H-M   'P 1'
#
loop_
_entity.id
_entity.type
_entity.pdbx_description
1 polymer ?
#
loop_
_entity_poly.entity_id
_entity_poly.type
_entity_poly.pdbx_seq_one_letter_code
_entity_poly.pdbx_strand_id
1 'polypeptide(L)'
;MSQIRDSHTENLIPQQPVPDGAEEFAERIHGLLDGKPKDEETVQQAFAGMDSMFEMIAAGLYSLASMLVGEGEESVRLVETAIATAEVSACDNAVQARQSSRLALARAAVALLVKRTPGCLDTPVALAHVSTCIGDDDLDNAGASGAEFERMMAGPDRGRVRMWLESLPVEQRVIFGLRAVAGFTSVETADLLTTQGGEKAAGWNAEAVREIFRQALCSLASQLLHESAAR
;
A
#
# COMPACT_ATOMS: atom_id res chain seq x y z
N MET A 1 10.58 -3.57 -59.67
CA MET A 1 9.22 -3.80 -59.13
C MET A 1 9.34 -4.86 -58.03
N SER A 2 9.45 -4.40 -56.79
CA SER A 2 9.50 -5.27 -55.59
C SER A 2 8.53 -4.72 -54.57
N GLN A 3 7.50 -5.49 -54.33
CA GLN A 3 6.46 -5.18 -53.36
C GLN A 3 6.98 -5.51 -51.95
N ILE A 4 7.03 -4.50 -51.07
CA ILE A 4 7.25 -4.64 -49.64
C ILE A 4 5.88 -4.90 -49.02
N ARG A 5 5.71 -6.10 -48.43
CA ARG A 5 4.56 -6.47 -47.60
C ARG A 5 4.82 -5.99 -46.17
N ASP A 6 4.11 -4.98 -45.74
CA ASP A 6 4.01 -4.60 -44.36
C ASP A 6 3.17 -5.63 -43.59
N SER A 7 3.83 -6.38 -42.70
CA SER A 7 3.14 -7.26 -41.75
C SER A 7 3.04 -6.53 -40.41
N HIS A 8 1.94 -5.81 -40.22
CA HIS A 8 1.56 -5.35 -38.88
C HIS A 8 1.08 -6.56 -38.07
N THR A 9 1.94 -7.08 -37.22
CA THR A 9 1.56 -8.01 -36.15
C THR A 9 1.07 -7.16 -34.98
N GLU A 10 -0.23 -7.00 -34.89
CA GLU A 10 -0.91 -6.45 -33.71
C GLU A 10 -0.66 -7.39 -32.52
N ASN A 11 0.13 -6.92 -31.58
CA ASN A 11 0.45 -7.63 -30.34
C ASN A 11 -0.78 -7.53 -29.41
N LEU A 12 -1.71 -8.46 -29.54
CA LEU A 12 -2.84 -8.63 -28.64
C LEU A 12 -2.30 -9.07 -27.26
N ILE A 13 -2.19 -8.11 -26.35
CA ILE A 13 -1.99 -8.40 -24.93
C ILE A 13 -3.21 -9.20 -24.46
N PRO A 14 -3.03 -10.41 -23.89
CA PRO A 14 -4.15 -11.18 -23.37
C PRO A 14 -4.78 -10.40 -22.21
N GLN A 15 -6.00 -9.94 -22.39
CA GLN A 15 -6.80 -9.40 -21.29
C GLN A 15 -7.04 -10.54 -20.29
N GLN A 16 -6.55 -10.38 -19.08
CA GLN A 16 -6.90 -11.28 -17.99
C GLN A 16 -8.40 -11.23 -17.77
N PRO A 17 -9.07 -12.38 -17.59
CA PRO A 17 -10.50 -12.38 -17.31
C PRO A 17 -10.75 -11.62 -16.00
N VAL A 18 -11.54 -10.57 -16.10
CA VAL A 18 -12.08 -9.85 -14.93
C VAL A 18 -12.92 -10.87 -14.15
N PRO A 19 -12.77 -10.99 -12.82
CA PRO A 19 -13.59 -11.91 -12.05
C PRO A 19 -15.06 -11.55 -12.26
N ASP A 20 -15.88 -12.55 -12.59
CA ASP A 20 -17.30 -12.45 -12.96
C ASP A 20 -18.15 -11.53 -12.03
N GLY A 21 -17.73 -11.38 -10.75
CA GLY A 21 -18.39 -10.51 -9.78
C GLY A 21 -18.23 -9.00 -10.03
N ALA A 22 -17.21 -8.56 -10.76
CA ALA A 22 -16.97 -7.13 -10.97
C ALA A 22 -17.86 -6.56 -12.09
N GLU A 23 -18.12 -7.33 -13.14
CA GLU A 23 -19.03 -6.94 -14.23
C GLU A 23 -20.48 -6.93 -13.75
N GLU A 24 -20.90 -7.94 -13.00
CA GLU A 24 -22.21 -8.04 -12.39
C GLU A 24 -22.48 -6.90 -11.41
N PHE A 25 -21.47 -6.48 -10.64
CA PHE A 25 -21.54 -5.33 -9.74
C PHE A 25 -21.68 -4.01 -10.51
N ALA A 26 -20.89 -3.81 -11.56
CA ALA A 26 -20.97 -2.62 -12.41
C ALA A 26 -22.33 -2.48 -13.09
N GLU A 27 -22.89 -3.58 -13.62
CA GLU A 27 -24.24 -3.59 -14.20
C GLU A 27 -25.34 -3.25 -13.17
N ARG A 28 -25.20 -3.73 -11.92
CA ARG A 28 -26.15 -3.41 -10.83
C ARG A 28 -26.10 -1.94 -10.44
N ILE A 29 -24.91 -1.35 -10.35
CA ILE A 29 -24.76 0.09 -10.07
C ILE A 29 -25.30 0.93 -11.23
N HIS A 30 -25.01 0.57 -12.48
CA HIS A 30 -25.61 1.25 -13.64
C HIS A 30 -27.14 1.18 -13.61
N GLY A 31 -27.71 0.03 -13.25
CA GLY A 31 -29.16 -0.12 -13.11
C GLY A 31 -29.79 0.75 -12.01
N LEU A 32 -29.06 1.07 -10.95
CA LEU A 32 -29.48 1.98 -9.90
C LEU A 32 -29.38 3.46 -10.33
N LEU A 33 -28.35 3.81 -11.09
CA LEU A 33 -28.14 5.17 -11.60
C LEU A 33 -29.11 5.55 -12.72
N ASP A 34 -29.61 4.58 -13.49
CA ASP A 34 -30.60 4.79 -14.56
C ASP A 34 -32.04 5.06 -14.05
N GLY A 35 -32.22 5.24 -12.75
CA GLY A 35 -33.46 5.74 -12.14
C GLY A 35 -34.66 4.80 -12.24
N LYS A 36 -34.47 3.54 -12.58
CA LYS A 36 -35.54 2.53 -12.49
C LYS A 36 -35.38 1.79 -11.16
N PRO A 37 -36.34 1.95 -10.20
CA PRO A 37 -36.34 1.16 -8.98
C PRO A 37 -36.57 -0.31 -9.38
N LYS A 38 -35.51 -1.08 -9.43
CA LYS A 38 -35.60 -2.53 -9.38
C LYS A 38 -35.78 -2.91 -7.93
N ASP A 39 -36.49 -4.00 -7.73
CA ASP A 39 -36.96 -4.57 -6.48
C ASP A 39 -36.06 -4.26 -5.25
N GLU A 40 -36.74 -4.08 -4.10
CA GLU A 40 -36.12 -3.77 -2.80
C GLU A 40 -34.94 -4.70 -2.46
N GLU A 41 -34.98 -5.93 -2.94
CA GLU A 41 -33.94 -6.95 -2.85
C GLU A 41 -32.65 -6.59 -3.62
N THR A 42 -32.76 -5.97 -4.80
CA THR A 42 -31.61 -5.52 -5.63
C THR A 42 -30.91 -4.33 -4.97
N VAL A 43 -31.67 -3.42 -4.39
CA VAL A 43 -31.15 -2.28 -3.63
C VAL A 43 -30.41 -2.77 -2.38
N GLN A 44 -30.99 -3.71 -1.66
CA GLN A 44 -30.39 -4.29 -0.45
C GLN A 44 -29.11 -5.07 -0.73
N GLN A 45 -29.05 -5.80 -1.87
CA GLN A 45 -27.83 -6.48 -2.31
C GLN A 45 -26.71 -5.49 -2.75
N ALA A 46 -27.06 -4.36 -3.38
CA ALA A 46 -26.11 -3.32 -3.74
C ALA A 46 -25.52 -2.65 -2.48
N PHE A 47 -26.33 -2.35 -1.47
CA PHE A 47 -25.86 -1.84 -0.18
C PHE A 47 -24.97 -2.85 0.54
N ALA A 48 -25.32 -4.13 0.58
CA ALA A 48 -24.49 -5.17 1.16
C ALA A 48 -23.13 -5.31 0.45
N GLY A 49 -23.09 -5.12 -0.88
CA GLY A 49 -21.84 -5.09 -1.66
C GLY A 49 -20.98 -3.87 -1.32
N MET A 50 -21.58 -2.71 -1.12
CA MET A 50 -20.87 -1.50 -0.69
C MET A 50 -20.31 -1.66 0.73
N ASP A 51 -21.09 -2.17 1.67
CA ASP A 51 -20.66 -2.43 3.05
C ASP A 51 -19.44 -3.38 3.06
N SER A 52 -19.48 -4.47 2.30
CA SER A 52 -18.36 -5.40 2.16
C SER A 52 -17.10 -4.73 1.57
N MET A 53 -17.28 -3.83 0.61
CA MET A 53 -16.15 -3.06 0.05
C MET A 53 -15.56 -2.10 1.07
N PHE A 54 -16.39 -1.39 1.84
CA PHE A 54 -15.94 -0.51 2.91
C PHE A 54 -15.22 -1.28 4.01
N GLU A 55 -15.71 -2.45 4.41
CA GLU A 55 -15.05 -3.31 5.39
C GLU A 55 -13.66 -3.76 4.91
N MET A 56 -13.52 -4.16 3.63
CA MET A 56 -12.21 -4.52 3.07
C MET A 56 -11.23 -3.34 3.03
N ILE A 57 -11.71 -2.15 2.69
CA ILE A 57 -10.87 -0.95 2.68
C ILE A 57 -10.44 -0.63 4.11
N ALA A 58 -11.37 -0.63 5.05
CA ALA A 58 -11.09 -0.34 6.47
C ALA A 58 -10.12 -1.34 7.09
N ALA A 59 -10.26 -2.63 6.81
CA ALA A 59 -9.34 -3.66 7.27
C ALA A 59 -7.92 -3.47 6.71
N GLY A 60 -7.78 -3.14 5.42
CA GLY A 60 -6.50 -2.85 4.80
C GLY A 60 -5.85 -1.56 5.36
N LEU A 61 -6.66 -0.53 5.64
CA LEU A 61 -6.17 0.69 6.29
C LEU A 61 -5.73 0.42 7.73
N TYR A 62 -6.47 -0.38 8.49
CA TYR A 62 -6.08 -0.74 9.86
C TYR A 62 -4.78 -1.56 9.89
N SER A 63 -4.60 -2.50 8.98
CA SER A 63 -3.34 -3.23 8.83
C SER A 63 -2.16 -2.28 8.61
N LEU A 64 -2.28 -1.33 7.69
CA LEU A 64 -1.24 -0.34 7.42
C LEU A 64 -1.01 0.57 8.62
N ALA A 65 -2.07 1.08 9.26
CA ALA A 65 -1.97 1.91 10.45
C ALA A 65 -1.24 1.19 11.58
N SER A 66 -1.62 -0.07 11.87
CA SER A 66 -1.01 -0.87 12.94
C SER A 66 0.47 -1.16 12.70
N MET A 67 0.90 -1.27 11.45
CA MET A 67 2.32 -1.40 11.12
C MET A 67 3.11 -0.12 11.37
N LEU A 68 2.52 1.03 11.06
CA LEU A 68 3.19 2.32 11.17
C LEU A 68 3.30 2.79 12.61
N VAL A 69 2.23 2.68 13.40
CA VAL A 69 2.13 3.27 14.74
C VAL A 69 1.94 2.25 15.87
N GLY A 70 1.78 0.98 15.56
CA GLY A 70 1.46 -0.09 16.50
C GLY A 70 -0.05 -0.38 16.56
N GLU A 71 -0.42 -1.55 17.11
CA GLU A 71 -1.84 -1.90 17.29
C GLU A 71 -2.44 -1.12 18.48
N GLY A 72 -3.70 -0.76 18.36
CA GLY A 72 -4.45 -0.13 19.42
C GLY A 72 -5.36 1.02 18.95
N GLU A 73 -5.80 1.81 19.90
CA GLU A 73 -6.74 2.91 19.69
C GLU A 73 -6.19 3.99 18.72
N GLU A 74 -4.88 4.19 18.72
CA GLU A 74 -4.22 5.16 17.84
C GLU A 74 -4.32 4.75 16.36
N SER A 75 -4.17 3.46 16.05
CA SER A 75 -4.37 2.94 14.68
C SER A 75 -5.82 3.10 14.23
N VAL A 76 -6.79 2.88 15.13
CA VAL A 76 -8.21 3.10 14.85
C VAL A 76 -8.46 4.57 14.52
N ARG A 77 -7.96 5.48 15.35
CA ARG A 77 -8.10 6.94 15.12
C ARG A 77 -7.45 7.40 13.81
N LEU A 78 -6.33 6.79 13.43
CA LEU A 78 -5.71 7.07 12.13
C LEU A 78 -6.60 6.64 10.97
N VAL A 79 -7.23 5.46 11.07
CA VAL A 79 -8.16 4.98 10.04
C VAL A 79 -9.38 5.90 9.96
N GLU A 80 -9.97 6.29 11.08
CA GLU A 80 -11.07 7.24 11.13
C GLU A 80 -10.69 8.58 10.48
N THR A 81 -9.51 9.10 10.82
CA THR A 81 -8.99 10.34 10.23
C THR A 81 -8.77 10.19 8.73
N ALA A 82 -8.22 9.07 8.29
CA ALA A 82 -7.99 8.81 6.87
C ALA A 82 -9.30 8.74 6.08
N ILE A 83 -10.31 8.06 6.60
CA ILE A 83 -11.63 7.98 5.97
C ILE A 83 -12.29 9.37 5.91
N ALA A 84 -12.18 10.16 6.99
CA ALA A 84 -12.77 11.49 7.05
C ALA A 84 -12.08 12.53 6.14
N THR A 85 -10.78 12.31 5.82
CA THR A 85 -9.97 13.25 5.03
C THR A 85 -9.65 12.75 3.62
N ALA A 86 -9.98 11.50 3.31
CA ALA A 86 -9.78 10.95 1.97
C ALA A 86 -10.66 11.70 0.96
N GLU A 87 -10.04 12.21 -0.07
CA GLU A 87 -10.72 12.81 -1.21
C GLU A 87 -11.24 11.68 -2.11
N VAL A 88 -12.42 11.14 -1.75
CA VAL A 88 -13.10 10.10 -2.54
C VAL A 88 -14.31 10.72 -3.20
N SER A 89 -14.31 10.72 -4.52
CA SER A 89 -15.45 11.15 -5.34
C SER A 89 -16.44 10.01 -5.52
N ALA A 90 -17.71 10.33 -5.64
CA ALA A 90 -18.74 9.35 -6.02
C ALA A 90 -18.52 8.71 -7.39
N CYS A 91 -17.66 9.32 -8.22
CA CYS A 91 -17.25 8.80 -9.53
C CYS A 91 -15.98 7.92 -9.47
N ASP A 92 -15.33 7.81 -8.29
CA ASP A 92 -14.12 7.02 -8.15
C ASP A 92 -14.48 5.53 -8.16
N ASN A 93 -13.66 4.77 -8.88
CA ASN A 93 -13.73 3.31 -8.76
C ASN A 93 -13.07 2.85 -7.45
N ALA A 94 -13.30 1.58 -7.07
CA ALA A 94 -12.78 1.01 -5.82
C ALA A 94 -11.25 1.09 -5.69
N VAL A 95 -10.50 1.08 -6.81
CA VAL A 95 -9.04 1.19 -6.82
C VAL A 95 -8.61 2.60 -6.44
N GLN A 96 -9.23 3.62 -7.06
CA GLN A 96 -8.96 5.03 -6.77
C GLN A 96 -9.33 5.38 -5.33
N ALA A 97 -10.51 4.95 -4.87
CA ALA A 97 -10.95 5.16 -3.49
C ALA A 97 -9.96 4.55 -2.48
N ARG A 98 -9.48 3.33 -2.75
CA ARG A 98 -8.46 2.66 -1.91
C ARG A 98 -7.14 3.43 -1.91
N GLN A 99 -6.69 3.91 -3.07
CA GLN A 99 -5.44 4.66 -3.18
C GLN A 99 -5.53 6.02 -2.46
N SER A 100 -6.62 6.76 -2.64
CA SER A 100 -6.88 8.02 -1.93
C SER A 100 -6.91 7.83 -0.42
N SER A 101 -7.59 6.79 0.06
CA SER A 101 -7.66 6.47 1.49
C SER A 101 -6.30 6.06 2.07
N ARG A 102 -5.50 5.27 1.34
CA ARG A 102 -4.13 4.91 1.74
C ARG A 102 -3.22 6.14 1.81
N LEU A 103 -3.34 7.06 0.86
CA LEU A 103 -2.59 8.32 0.86
C LEU A 103 -2.96 9.20 2.04
N ALA A 104 -4.25 9.33 2.34
CA ALA A 104 -4.73 10.08 3.50
C ALA A 104 -4.20 9.48 4.82
N LEU A 105 -4.25 8.13 4.95
CA LEU A 105 -3.69 7.43 6.11
C LEU A 105 -2.18 7.66 6.24
N ALA A 106 -1.44 7.53 5.14
CA ALA A 106 0.01 7.70 5.13
C ALA A 106 0.41 9.11 5.58
N ARG A 107 -0.29 10.14 5.08
CA ARG A 107 -0.08 11.55 5.51
C ARG A 107 -0.33 11.72 7.00
N ALA A 108 -1.46 11.22 7.50
CA ALA A 108 -1.81 11.32 8.91
C ALA A 108 -0.81 10.56 9.81
N ALA A 109 -0.39 9.36 9.39
CA ALA A 109 0.58 8.55 10.13
C ALA A 109 1.96 9.20 10.21
N VAL A 110 2.48 9.71 9.09
CA VAL A 110 3.77 10.42 9.06
C VAL A 110 3.73 11.67 9.95
N ALA A 111 2.69 12.49 9.83
CA ALA A 111 2.51 13.67 10.67
C ALA A 111 2.44 13.31 12.18
N LEU A 112 1.75 12.23 12.53
CA LEU A 112 1.67 11.74 13.91
C LEU A 112 3.02 11.27 14.43
N LEU A 113 3.78 10.49 13.64
CA LEU A 113 5.10 9.99 14.03
C LEU A 113 6.11 11.13 14.26
N VAL A 114 6.14 12.12 13.37
CA VAL A 114 6.97 13.31 13.52
C VAL A 114 6.62 14.09 14.80
N LYS A 115 5.32 14.20 15.12
CA LYS A 115 4.85 14.85 16.35
C LYS A 115 5.24 14.07 17.60
N ARG A 116 5.21 12.73 17.57
CA ARG A 116 5.56 11.87 18.72
C ARG A 116 7.06 11.80 18.96
N THR A 117 7.83 11.71 17.90
CA THR A 117 9.27 11.51 17.92
C THR A 117 9.91 12.47 16.93
N PRO A 118 10.13 13.72 17.33
CA PRO A 118 10.78 14.69 16.45
C PRO A 118 12.12 14.17 15.95
N GLY A 119 12.36 14.29 14.64
CA GLY A 119 13.59 13.83 14.01
C GLY A 119 13.59 12.37 13.58
N CYS A 120 12.56 11.58 13.87
CA CYS A 120 12.50 10.16 13.47
C CYS A 120 12.44 9.93 11.96
N LEU A 121 12.10 10.96 11.19
CA LEU A 121 12.05 10.94 9.72
C LEU A 121 12.96 12.02 9.11
N ASP A 122 13.96 12.49 9.85
CA ASP A 122 15.01 13.36 9.29
C ASP A 122 15.72 12.61 8.16
N THR A 123 16.15 13.33 7.13
CA THR A 123 16.92 12.73 6.05
C THR A 123 18.24 12.17 6.60
N PRO A 124 18.59 10.91 6.34
CA PRO A 124 19.84 10.34 6.84
C PRO A 124 21.03 11.07 6.25
N VAL A 125 22.01 11.43 7.11
CA VAL A 125 23.23 12.16 6.72
C VAL A 125 24.14 11.29 5.84
N ALA A 126 24.12 9.99 6.07
CA ALA A 126 24.84 9.01 5.25
C ALA A 126 24.02 7.71 5.21
N LEU A 127 23.84 7.19 4.02
CA LEU A 127 23.28 5.86 3.82
C LEU A 127 24.41 4.85 4.00
N ALA A 128 24.29 3.96 4.97
CA ALA A 128 25.20 2.85 5.07
C ALA A 128 25.01 1.93 3.87
N HIS A 129 26.05 1.74 3.07
CA HIS A 129 26.05 0.72 2.03
C HIS A 129 25.98 -0.66 2.69
N VAL A 130 24.80 -1.25 2.68
CA VAL A 130 24.60 -2.63 3.10
C VAL A 130 24.85 -3.53 1.89
N SER A 131 25.51 -4.68 2.11
CA SER A 131 25.64 -5.71 1.07
C SER A 131 24.27 -6.00 0.46
N THR A 132 24.20 -5.91 -0.87
CA THR A 132 22.95 -6.06 -1.60
C THR A 132 22.45 -7.50 -1.52
N CYS A 133 21.40 -7.75 -0.73
CA CYS A 133 20.71 -9.03 -0.73
C CYS A 133 19.66 -9.14 -1.86
N ILE A 134 19.33 -8.00 -2.47
CA ILE A 134 18.32 -7.87 -3.54
C ILE A 134 18.89 -6.94 -4.61
N GLY A 135 18.78 -7.35 -5.88
CA GLY A 135 19.16 -6.54 -7.03
C GLY A 135 18.26 -5.31 -7.21
N ASP A 136 18.75 -4.31 -7.94
CA ASP A 136 18.00 -3.07 -8.17
C ASP A 136 16.71 -3.31 -8.95
N ASP A 137 16.74 -4.20 -9.94
CA ASP A 137 15.57 -4.54 -10.76
C ASP A 137 14.48 -5.27 -9.94
N ASP A 138 14.90 -6.13 -9.00
CA ASP A 138 13.99 -6.84 -8.10
C ASP A 138 13.42 -5.92 -7.03
N LEU A 139 14.17 -4.89 -6.62
CA LEU A 139 13.78 -3.96 -5.57
C LEU A 139 12.55 -3.10 -5.97
N ASP A 140 12.47 -2.69 -7.23
CA ASP A 140 11.33 -1.90 -7.71
C ASP A 140 10.06 -2.73 -7.81
N ASN A 141 10.20 -4.04 -8.01
CA ASN A 141 9.10 -5.01 -8.03
C ASN A 141 8.79 -5.57 -6.63
N ALA A 142 9.71 -5.48 -5.67
CA ALA A 142 9.51 -5.92 -4.30
C ALA A 142 8.52 -4.98 -3.58
N GLY A 143 7.33 -5.37 -3.40
CA GLY A 143 6.24 -4.55 -2.84
C GLY A 143 5.01 -4.48 -3.73
N ALA A 144 5.10 -5.03 -4.94
CA ALA A 144 3.93 -5.16 -5.82
C ALA A 144 2.85 -6.11 -5.26
N SER A 145 3.16 -6.88 -4.21
CA SER A 145 2.27 -7.88 -3.61
C SER A 145 1.80 -7.48 -2.20
N GLY A 146 1.14 -6.33 -2.09
CA GLY A 146 0.43 -5.95 -0.85
C GLY A 146 -0.50 -7.06 -0.35
N ALA A 147 -1.12 -7.82 -1.25
CA ALA A 147 -1.97 -8.96 -0.92
C ALA A 147 -1.22 -10.13 -0.28
N GLU A 148 0.05 -10.38 -0.63
CA GLU A 148 0.86 -11.41 0.04
C GLU A 148 1.25 -10.98 1.44
N PHE A 149 1.62 -9.72 1.60
CA PHE A 149 1.93 -9.18 2.90
C PHE A 149 0.70 -9.16 3.82
N GLU A 150 -0.46 -8.77 3.30
CA GLU A 150 -1.73 -8.87 4.03
C GLU A 150 -2.03 -10.31 4.46
N ARG A 151 -1.77 -11.31 3.61
CA ARG A 151 -1.89 -12.72 3.96
C ARG A 151 -0.90 -13.15 5.06
N MET A 152 0.34 -12.67 5.00
CA MET A 152 1.33 -12.92 6.06
C MET A 152 0.89 -12.30 7.40
N MET A 153 0.34 -11.08 7.35
CA MET A 153 -0.18 -10.38 8.53
C MET A 153 -1.47 -10.99 9.09
N ALA A 154 -2.24 -11.70 8.29
CA ALA A 154 -3.42 -12.46 8.75
C ALA A 154 -3.08 -13.91 9.17
N GLY A 155 -1.90 -14.41 8.80
CA GLY A 155 -1.48 -15.79 8.99
C GLY A 155 -0.87 -16.10 10.37
N PRO A 156 -0.44 -17.37 10.56
CA PRO A 156 0.18 -17.82 11.82
C PRO A 156 1.50 -17.09 12.14
N ASP A 157 2.15 -16.54 11.15
CA ASP A 157 3.42 -15.83 11.29
C ASP A 157 3.27 -14.34 11.64
N ARG A 158 2.04 -13.85 11.80
CA ARG A 158 1.72 -12.46 12.13
C ARG A 158 2.54 -11.90 13.30
N GLY A 159 2.64 -12.67 14.40
CA GLY A 159 3.37 -12.23 15.59
C GLY A 159 4.86 -11.99 15.31
N ARG A 160 5.46 -12.81 14.45
CA ARG A 160 6.88 -12.69 14.08
C ARG A 160 7.16 -11.49 13.18
N VAL A 161 6.34 -11.32 12.15
CA VAL A 161 6.44 -10.17 11.25
C VAL A 161 6.25 -8.87 12.03
N ARG A 162 5.33 -8.86 12.97
CA ARG A 162 5.09 -7.72 13.86
C ARG A 162 6.31 -7.42 14.75
N MET A 163 6.87 -8.40 15.44
CA MET A 163 8.07 -8.21 16.28
C MET A 163 9.26 -7.68 15.45
N TRP A 164 9.42 -8.21 14.22
CA TRP A 164 10.44 -7.70 13.31
C TRP A 164 10.18 -6.23 12.95
N LEU A 165 8.95 -5.86 12.54
CA LEU A 165 8.59 -4.48 12.24
C LEU A 165 8.84 -3.53 13.41
N GLU A 166 8.49 -3.96 14.63
CA GLU A 166 8.70 -3.19 15.86
C GLU A 166 10.19 -3.02 16.18
N SER A 167 11.05 -3.95 15.75
CA SER A 167 12.50 -3.86 15.91
C SER A 167 13.18 -2.92 14.93
N LEU A 168 12.52 -2.57 13.81
CA LEU A 168 13.08 -1.66 12.81
C LEU A 168 13.14 -0.22 13.33
N PRO A 169 14.17 0.55 12.95
CA PRO A 169 14.15 2.00 13.03
C PRO A 169 12.87 2.57 12.41
N VAL A 170 12.37 3.69 12.95
CA VAL A 170 11.08 4.25 12.53
C VAL A 170 11.04 4.55 11.04
N GLU A 171 12.12 5.14 10.51
CA GLU A 171 12.24 5.44 9.08
C GLU A 171 12.18 4.20 8.21
N GLN A 172 12.84 3.09 8.60
CA GLN A 172 12.79 1.83 7.86
C GLN A 172 11.39 1.22 7.90
N ARG A 173 10.74 1.24 9.05
CA ARG A 173 9.39 0.73 9.23
C ARG A 173 8.38 1.51 8.40
N VAL A 174 8.48 2.85 8.40
CA VAL A 174 7.60 3.72 7.62
C VAL A 174 7.78 3.47 6.12
N ILE A 175 9.03 3.50 5.64
CA ILE A 175 9.32 3.28 4.22
C ILE A 175 8.88 1.88 3.79
N PHE A 176 9.12 0.86 4.61
CA PHE A 176 8.66 -0.50 4.33
C PHE A 176 7.13 -0.56 4.24
N GLY A 177 6.41 0.01 5.20
CA GLY A 177 4.94 0.04 5.19
C GLY A 177 4.37 0.77 3.96
N LEU A 178 4.96 1.90 3.60
CA LEU A 178 4.53 2.68 2.42
C LEU A 178 4.81 1.94 1.11
N ARG A 179 5.99 1.34 0.97
CA ARG A 179 6.40 0.63 -0.25
C ARG A 179 5.72 -0.73 -0.40
N ALA A 180 5.88 -1.60 0.61
CA ALA A 180 5.44 -3.00 0.53
C ALA A 180 3.93 -3.17 0.73
N VAL A 181 3.30 -2.33 1.54
CA VAL A 181 1.91 -2.51 1.96
C VAL A 181 0.97 -1.51 1.29
N ALA A 182 1.31 -0.22 1.35
CA ALA A 182 0.51 0.81 0.71
C ALA A 182 0.67 0.82 -0.82
N GLY A 183 1.78 0.26 -1.35
CA GLY A 183 2.05 0.17 -2.78
C GLY A 183 2.52 1.48 -3.40
N PHE A 184 3.04 2.42 -2.60
CA PHE A 184 3.62 3.66 -3.13
C PHE A 184 4.95 3.40 -3.82
N THR A 185 5.24 4.14 -4.87
CA THR A 185 6.56 4.17 -5.51
C THR A 185 7.60 4.84 -4.61
N SER A 186 8.88 4.67 -4.91
CA SER A 186 9.94 5.37 -4.19
C SER A 186 9.83 6.89 -4.32
N VAL A 187 9.35 7.39 -5.46
CA VAL A 187 9.11 8.82 -5.70
C VAL A 187 7.96 9.33 -4.82
N GLU A 188 6.80 8.68 -4.85
CA GLU A 188 5.64 9.05 -4.04
C GLU A 188 5.96 9.00 -2.54
N THR A 189 6.75 8.00 -2.11
CA THR A 189 7.19 7.90 -0.71
C THR A 189 8.12 9.05 -0.35
N ALA A 190 9.08 9.39 -1.20
CA ALA A 190 9.99 10.52 -0.97
C ALA A 190 9.23 11.85 -0.91
N ASP A 191 8.29 12.08 -1.82
CA ASP A 191 7.43 13.28 -1.84
C ASP A 191 6.60 13.40 -0.56
N LEU A 192 6.04 12.28 -0.09
CA LEU A 192 5.30 12.22 1.16
C LEU A 192 6.17 12.59 2.36
N LEU A 193 7.35 11.99 2.48
CA LEU A 193 8.30 12.24 3.56
C LEU A 193 8.79 13.69 3.54
N THR A 194 9.13 14.23 2.37
CA THR A 194 9.56 15.62 2.19
C THR A 194 8.46 16.59 2.62
N THR A 195 7.20 16.29 2.29
CA THR A 195 6.07 17.18 2.56
C THR A 195 5.60 17.13 4.01
N GLN A 196 5.63 15.95 4.64
CA GLN A 196 5.04 15.70 5.96
C GLN A 196 6.08 15.44 7.07
N GLY A 197 7.33 15.14 6.69
CA GLY A 197 8.38 14.70 7.62
C GLY A 197 9.03 15.80 8.46
N GLY A 198 8.72 17.08 8.18
CA GLY A 198 9.30 18.23 8.88
C GLY A 198 10.50 18.85 8.16
N GLU A 199 11.10 19.88 8.77
CA GLU A 199 12.13 20.71 8.11
C GLU A 199 13.36 19.92 7.63
N LYS A 200 13.82 18.95 8.41
CA LYS A 200 14.98 18.13 8.08
C LYS A 200 14.68 16.95 7.16
N ALA A 201 13.43 16.77 6.80
CA ALA A 201 13.01 15.74 5.83
C ALA A 201 13.11 16.22 4.36
N ALA A 202 13.47 17.47 4.12
CA ALA A 202 13.54 18.05 2.76
C ALA A 202 14.57 17.38 1.83
N GLY A 203 15.51 16.61 2.36
CA GLY A 203 16.52 15.88 1.59
C GLY A 203 16.11 14.47 1.14
N TRP A 204 14.92 13.99 1.50
CA TRP A 204 14.43 12.70 1.01
C TRP A 204 14.29 12.72 -0.51
N ASN A 205 14.77 11.66 -1.14
CA ASN A 205 14.64 11.42 -2.57
C ASN A 205 14.40 9.94 -2.84
N ALA A 206 14.06 9.59 -4.07
CA ALA A 206 13.72 8.23 -4.45
C ALA A 206 14.86 7.23 -4.21
N GLU A 207 16.11 7.65 -4.37
CA GLU A 207 17.28 6.78 -4.17
C GLU A 207 17.48 6.48 -2.67
N ALA A 208 17.37 7.47 -1.79
CA ALA A 208 17.40 7.28 -0.35
C ALA A 208 16.28 6.34 0.13
N VAL A 209 15.08 6.52 -0.39
CA VAL A 209 13.94 5.63 -0.10
C VAL A 209 14.23 4.20 -0.55
N ARG A 210 14.78 4.01 -1.77
CA ARG A 210 15.14 2.68 -2.29
C ARG A 210 16.18 2.00 -1.41
N GLU A 211 17.20 2.73 -0.98
CA GLU A 211 18.26 2.17 -0.13
C GLU A 211 17.73 1.75 1.25
N ILE A 212 16.95 2.59 1.90
CA ILE A 212 16.33 2.27 3.20
C ILE A 212 15.35 1.08 3.05
N PHE A 213 14.59 1.03 1.96
CA PHE A 213 13.70 -0.09 1.68
C PHE A 213 14.47 -1.40 1.49
N ARG A 214 15.61 -1.36 0.76
CA ARG A 214 16.53 -2.50 0.61
C ARG A 214 17.02 -3.01 1.96
N GLN A 215 17.46 -2.10 2.85
CA GLN A 215 17.91 -2.45 4.18
C GLN A 215 16.82 -3.18 4.98
N ALA A 216 15.58 -2.70 4.93
CA ALA A 216 14.46 -3.35 5.59
C ALA A 216 14.19 -4.76 5.03
N LEU A 217 14.21 -4.93 3.70
CA LEU A 217 14.03 -6.23 3.04
C LEU A 217 15.18 -7.21 3.37
N CYS A 218 16.43 -6.73 3.38
CA CYS A 218 17.57 -7.57 3.77
C CYS A 218 17.49 -8.00 5.24
N SER A 219 17.00 -7.13 6.13
CA SER A 219 16.74 -7.46 7.52
C SER A 219 15.68 -8.55 7.63
N LEU A 220 14.57 -8.44 6.90
CA LEU A 220 13.52 -9.46 6.87
C LEU A 220 14.04 -10.81 6.36
N ALA A 221 14.78 -10.81 5.26
CA ALA A 221 15.38 -12.01 4.68
C ALA A 221 16.33 -12.70 5.68
N SER A 222 17.17 -11.93 6.36
CA SER A 222 18.08 -12.45 7.39
C SER A 222 17.31 -13.11 8.55
N GLN A 223 16.23 -12.49 9.00
CA GLN A 223 15.42 -13.05 10.08
C GLN A 223 14.77 -14.38 9.67
N LEU A 224 14.21 -14.45 8.47
CA LEU A 224 13.59 -15.67 7.95
C LEU A 224 14.61 -16.82 7.78
N LEU A 225 15.83 -16.50 7.34
CA LEU A 225 16.92 -17.49 7.18
C LEU A 225 17.42 -18.01 8.52
N HIS A 226 17.61 -17.16 9.53
CA HIS A 226 18.05 -17.59 10.86
C HIS A 226 17.05 -18.53 11.53
N GLU A 227 15.76 -18.29 11.34
CA GLU A 227 14.70 -19.13 11.90
C GLU A 227 14.57 -20.48 11.19
N SER A 228 14.83 -20.55 9.88
CA SER A 228 14.82 -21.81 9.13
C SER A 228 16.00 -22.72 9.53
N ALA A 229 17.12 -22.16 9.96
CA ALA A 229 18.29 -22.89 10.42
C ALA A 229 18.16 -23.39 11.87
N ALA A 230 17.21 -22.86 12.65
CA ALA A 230 16.97 -23.21 14.06
C ALA A 230 15.94 -24.34 14.25
N ARG A 231 15.33 -24.84 13.16
CA ARG A 231 14.37 -25.96 13.14
C ARG A 231 15.04 -27.24 12.67
#